data_352edfc462bd17f0dce686f5e897ec5c
#
_entry.id   352edfc462bd17f0dce686f5e897ec5c
#
_cell.length_a   1.000
_cell.length_b   1.000
_cell.length_c   1.000
_cell.angle_alpha   90.00
_cell.angle_beta   90.00
_cell.angle_gamma   90.00
#
_symmetry.space_group_name_H-M   'P 1'
#
loop_
_entity.id
_entity.type
_entity.pdbx_description
1 polymer ?
#
loop_
_entity_poly.entity_id
_entity_poly.type
_entity_poly.pdbx_seq_one_letter_code
_entity_poly.pdbx_strand_id
1 'polypeptide(L)'
;MNVNAFILYGRDRVLAHSNMGAESVRPTADEPLPTLARFGDPVLAALWDDRRNERRLFLTRPPVENRTIHVGGEYYPFFYAELAGYSDRPLLVGVYTRTSDFADIINRLILALVAGGLAVVGAVVMAVLMGRRLARPVRRISEAATLVGDLRVSEVQPLPRSRIREIDEQARAFNAMTSALRWFEAYVPKPLARHLLKGGDTRALESERRNLTVMFTDIAGFSTSSQEHDAAAVAEYLNRHFAILYSCIEAQGGIIDKYIGDSVMAFWGAPDKLKDRAERACRAALMIRDAIEGDNSERRTAGLPETRMRIGIHSGDATVGNIGSAARVNYTIIGDMVNVGQRIEQLAKVLAPKDQAVAILISETTRADLGPDFAPRSLGRHKLRGRQGEMEIFTL
;
A
#
# COMPACT_ATOMS: atom_id res chain seq x y z
N MET A 1 54.37 28.06 1.06
CA MET A 1 54.49 28.87 2.28
C MET A 1 55.94 29.25 2.42
N ASN A 2 56.26 30.53 2.17
CA ASN A 2 57.59 31.01 2.33
C ASN A 2 57.79 31.47 3.78
N VAL A 3 58.39 30.62 4.58
CA VAL A 3 58.74 30.93 5.96
C VAL A 3 60.19 31.41 5.98
N ASN A 4 60.41 32.62 6.41
CA ASN A 4 61.75 33.14 6.59
C ASN A 4 62.20 32.98 8.05
N ALA A 5 63.30 32.29 8.26
CA ALA A 5 63.91 32.10 9.56
C ALA A 5 65.08 33.12 9.75
N PHE A 6 65.24 33.58 10.97
CA PHE A 6 66.32 34.51 11.30
C PHE A 6 66.91 34.21 12.66
N ILE A 7 68.17 34.57 12.81
CA ILE A 7 68.89 34.61 14.13
C ILE A 7 69.53 36.00 14.24
N LEU A 8 69.17 36.72 15.30
CA LEU A 8 69.83 38.02 15.58
C LEU A 8 70.79 37.87 16.77
N TYR A 9 71.88 38.55 16.69
CA TYR A 9 72.82 38.77 17.77
C TYR A 9 72.47 40.08 18.48
N GLY A 10 71.95 40.02 19.67
CA GLY A 10 71.24 41.14 20.27
C GLY A 10 69.94 41.46 19.54
N ARG A 11 69.55 42.75 19.48
CA ARG A 11 68.33 43.19 18.78
C ARG A 11 68.62 43.92 17.46
N ASP A 12 69.89 44.09 17.08
CA ASP A 12 70.29 45.00 16.01
C ASP A 12 71.11 44.33 14.91
N ARG A 13 71.72 43.17 15.10
CA ARG A 13 72.61 42.51 14.11
C ARG A 13 72.11 41.17 13.69
N VAL A 14 72.16 40.88 12.35
CA VAL A 14 71.71 39.60 11.76
C VAL A 14 72.88 38.63 11.75
N LEU A 15 72.71 37.50 12.48
CA LEU A 15 73.67 36.44 12.52
C LEU A 15 73.37 35.36 11.43
N ALA A 16 72.13 35.07 11.20
CA ALA A 16 71.67 34.15 10.14
C ALA A 16 70.29 34.54 9.66
N HIS A 17 70.02 34.30 8.40
CA HIS A 17 68.72 34.49 7.77
C HIS A 17 68.52 33.53 6.57
N SER A 18 67.29 33.11 6.30
CA SER A 18 66.97 32.18 5.18
C SER A 18 67.50 32.71 3.84
N ASN A 19 67.61 34.02 3.62
CA ASN A 19 68.08 34.67 2.39
C ASN A 19 69.56 35.15 2.49
N MET A 20 70.36 34.61 3.42
CA MET A 20 71.75 35.08 3.63
C MET A 20 72.73 34.76 2.49
N GLY A 21 72.33 34.09 1.43
CA GLY A 21 73.13 33.80 0.25
C GLY A 21 72.86 34.75 -0.93
N ALA A 22 71.97 35.72 -0.82
CA ALA A 22 71.71 36.71 -1.86
C ALA A 22 72.86 37.70 -1.98
N GLU A 23 73.28 38.07 -3.19
CA GLU A 23 74.43 38.90 -3.50
C GLU A 23 74.44 40.27 -2.80
N SER A 24 73.34 40.71 -2.23
CA SER A 24 73.17 42.02 -1.59
C SER A 24 73.71 42.12 -0.14
N VAL A 25 74.13 41.01 0.47
CA VAL A 25 74.49 40.97 1.90
C VAL A 25 75.80 40.23 2.13
N ARG A 26 76.93 40.87 1.75
CA ARG A 26 78.25 40.31 2.06
C ARG A 26 78.75 40.92 3.33
N PRO A 27 79.14 40.15 4.34
CA PRO A 27 79.89 40.62 5.50
C PRO A 27 81.19 41.29 5.03
N THR A 28 81.54 42.46 5.61
CA THR A 28 82.83 43.12 5.34
C THR A 28 83.76 42.92 6.52
N ALA A 29 85.08 43.10 6.28
CA ALA A 29 86.07 42.97 7.36
C ALA A 29 85.82 43.92 8.54
N ASP A 30 85.24 45.08 8.23
CA ASP A 30 84.96 46.13 9.21
C ASP A 30 83.57 45.92 9.91
N GLU A 31 82.67 45.19 9.26
CA GLU A 31 81.32 44.90 9.79
C GLU A 31 80.93 43.46 9.47
N PRO A 32 81.44 42.54 10.28
CA PRO A 32 81.23 41.08 10.05
C PRO A 32 79.76 40.60 10.29
N LEU A 33 78.96 41.37 11.05
CA LEU A 33 77.56 41.15 11.26
C LEU A 33 76.78 42.40 10.81
N PRO A 34 75.99 42.31 9.71
CA PRO A 34 75.24 43.44 9.21
C PRO A 34 74.11 43.82 10.21
N THR A 35 73.88 45.13 10.32
CA THR A 35 72.71 45.61 11.11
C THR A 35 71.39 45.30 10.36
N LEU A 36 70.26 45.24 11.08
CA LEU A 36 68.92 45.02 10.52
C LEU A 36 68.65 45.96 9.35
N ALA A 37 69.05 47.23 9.44
CA ALA A 37 68.83 48.26 8.38
C ALA A 37 69.67 48.00 7.13
N ARG A 38 70.88 47.44 7.25
CA ARG A 38 71.81 47.17 6.13
C ARG A 38 71.64 45.78 5.53
N PHE A 39 70.92 44.86 6.23
CA PHE A 39 70.72 43.54 5.75
C PHE A 39 69.87 43.42 4.46
N GLY A 40 69.11 44.48 4.14
CA GLY A 40 68.39 44.59 2.90
C GLY A 40 66.99 43.90 2.90
N ASP A 41 66.60 43.32 4.02
CA ASP A 41 65.23 42.80 4.14
C ASP A 41 64.35 43.85 4.88
N PRO A 42 63.45 44.54 4.14
CA PRO A 42 62.60 45.58 4.71
C PRO A 42 61.60 45.08 5.77
N VAL A 43 61.24 43.80 5.72
CA VAL A 43 60.34 43.21 6.70
C VAL A 43 61.08 42.94 8.01
N LEU A 44 62.25 42.33 7.93
CA LEU A 44 63.10 42.09 9.11
C LEU A 44 63.61 43.42 9.75
N ALA A 45 63.92 44.39 8.91
CA ALA A 45 64.34 45.72 9.38
C ALA A 45 63.26 46.46 10.18
N ALA A 46 62.00 46.20 9.89
CA ALA A 46 60.86 46.78 10.59
C ALA A 46 60.45 46.04 11.90
N LEU A 47 61.14 44.97 12.25
CA LEU A 47 60.79 44.15 13.43
C LEU A 47 60.58 44.95 14.74
N TRP A 48 61.37 45.99 14.94
CA TRP A 48 61.33 46.86 16.13
C TRP A 48 60.63 48.16 15.95
N ASP A 49 60.03 48.45 14.74
CA ASP A 49 59.29 49.66 14.48
C ASP A 49 57.89 49.60 15.11
N ASP A 50 57.71 50.24 16.25
CA ASP A 50 56.47 50.27 16.98
C ASP A 50 55.33 50.95 16.22
N ARG A 51 55.61 51.83 15.26
CA ARG A 51 54.59 52.46 14.40
C ARG A 51 53.95 51.49 13.40
N ARG A 52 54.64 50.41 13.09
CA ARG A 52 54.24 49.38 12.15
C ARG A 52 53.71 48.10 12.87
N ASN A 53 53.74 48.11 14.19
CA ASN A 53 53.30 46.96 15.00
C ASN A 53 51.77 46.98 15.19
N GLU A 54 51.08 46.05 14.61
CA GLU A 54 49.68 45.78 14.92
C GLU A 54 49.59 44.58 15.90
N ARG A 55 48.98 44.81 17.06
CA ARG A 55 48.73 43.75 18.02
C ARG A 55 47.63 42.80 17.47
N ARG A 56 48.01 41.80 16.72
CA ARG A 56 47.16 40.66 16.43
C ARG A 56 47.47 39.57 17.41
N LEU A 57 46.47 39.11 18.15
CA LEU A 57 46.60 38.03 19.15
C LEU A 57 46.84 36.70 18.48
N PHE A 58 48.11 36.31 18.33
CA PHE A 58 48.44 34.90 18.18
C PHE A 58 48.68 34.30 19.58
N LEU A 59 48.03 33.17 19.90
CA LEU A 59 48.26 32.44 21.16
C LEU A 59 49.62 31.77 21.09
N THR A 60 50.64 32.40 21.68
CA THR A 60 51.97 31.82 21.87
C THR A 60 52.18 31.43 23.36
N ARG A 61 52.97 30.40 23.58
CA ARG A 61 53.35 30.00 24.93
C ARG A 61 54.79 30.46 25.20
N PRO A 62 55.11 31.00 26.38
CA PRO A 62 56.50 31.31 26.74
C PRO A 62 57.41 30.10 26.48
N PRO A 63 58.65 30.28 25.97
CA PRO A 63 59.36 31.51 25.81
C PRO A 63 59.15 32.22 24.42
N VAL A 64 58.16 31.81 23.61
CA VAL A 64 57.94 32.38 22.27
C VAL A 64 57.09 33.64 22.34
N GLU A 65 57.63 34.72 21.88
CA GLU A 65 56.92 36.00 21.71
C GLU A 65 56.45 36.14 20.26
N ASN A 66 55.41 36.94 20.05
CA ASN A 66 54.93 37.26 18.71
C ASN A 66 54.78 38.78 18.50
N ARG A 67 54.95 39.17 17.23
CA ARG A 67 54.80 40.55 16.82
C ARG A 67 54.32 40.55 15.38
N THR A 68 53.33 41.39 14.99
CA THR A 68 52.85 41.48 13.63
C THR A 68 53.24 42.83 13.06
N ILE A 69 54.03 42.83 12.00
CA ILE A 69 54.52 44.04 11.35
C ILE A 69 53.85 44.25 10.01
N HIS A 70 53.44 45.48 9.75
CA HIS A 70 52.85 45.88 8.47
C HIS A 70 53.89 46.54 7.56
N VAL A 71 54.20 45.90 6.43
CA VAL A 71 55.22 46.42 5.46
C VAL A 71 54.66 46.19 4.05
N GLY A 72 54.67 47.24 3.24
CA GLY A 72 54.32 47.18 1.81
C GLY A 72 52.86 46.75 1.54
N GLY A 73 51.93 47.03 2.46
CA GLY A 73 50.51 46.62 2.33
C GLY A 73 50.22 45.21 2.84
N GLU A 74 51.22 44.49 3.29
CA GLU A 74 51.09 43.11 3.78
C GLU A 74 51.43 43.01 5.27
N TYR A 75 50.83 42.04 5.94
CA TYR A 75 51.09 41.75 7.35
C TYR A 75 52.02 40.55 7.49
N TYR A 76 53.04 40.72 8.35
CA TYR A 76 54.02 39.69 8.62
C TYR A 76 54.03 39.37 10.10
N PRO A 77 53.42 38.24 10.54
CA PRO A 77 53.57 37.73 11.91
C PRO A 77 54.97 37.18 12.10
N PHE A 78 55.64 37.69 13.12
CA PHE A 78 56.91 37.21 13.66
C PHE A 78 56.65 36.37 14.90
N PHE A 79 57.34 35.25 15.01
CA PHE A 79 57.42 34.43 16.17
C PHE A 79 58.89 34.27 16.54
N TYR A 80 59.29 34.70 17.70
CA TYR A 80 60.69 34.64 18.13
C TYR A 80 60.84 34.29 19.60
N ALA A 81 62.02 33.75 19.95
CA ALA A 81 62.41 33.44 21.34
C ALA A 81 63.80 34.00 21.59
N GLU A 82 63.98 34.49 22.80
CA GLU A 82 65.29 34.98 23.27
C GLU A 82 66.03 33.84 23.96
N LEU A 83 67.26 33.57 23.49
CA LEU A 83 68.15 32.56 24.06
C LEU A 83 69.29 33.28 24.72
N ALA A 84 69.28 33.27 26.06
CA ALA A 84 70.34 33.84 26.88
C ALA A 84 71.39 32.76 27.26
N GLY A 85 72.62 33.21 27.53
CA GLY A 85 73.70 32.36 28.03
C GLY A 85 74.61 31.69 27.00
N TYR A 86 74.39 31.95 25.70
CA TYR A 86 75.22 31.39 24.60
C TYR A 86 76.26 32.39 24.09
N SER A 87 76.11 33.65 24.40
CA SER A 87 77.03 34.73 24.01
C SER A 87 76.89 35.92 24.98
N ASP A 88 77.78 36.93 24.87
CA ASP A 88 77.77 38.19 25.63
C ASP A 88 76.48 39.01 25.42
N ARG A 89 75.76 38.78 24.32
CA ARG A 89 74.42 39.31 24.06
C ARG A 89 73.44 38.20 23.78
N PRO A 90 72.15 38.37 24.13
CA PRO A 90 71.18 37.32 23.87
C PRO A 90 71.00 37.10 22.34
N LEU A 91 70.80 35.81 21.96
CA LEU A 91 70.43 35.45 20.61
C LEU A 91 68.90 35.47 20.46
N LEU A 92 68.36 36.10 19.43
CA LEU A 92 66.94 35.97 19.08
C LEU A 92 66.82 35.04 17.89
N VAL A 93 66.12 33.97 18.08
CA VAL A 93 65.77 33.00 17.00
C VAL A 93 64.30 33.12 16.68
N GLY A 94 63.98 33.33 15.39
CA GLY A 94 62.62 33.51 15.02
C GLY A 94 62.30 33.18 13.57
N VAL A 95 61.02 33.22 13.28
CA VAL A 95 60.48 33.02 11.95
C VAL A 95 59.42 34.08 11.64
N TYR A 96 59.28 34.47 10.37
CA TYR A 96 58.16 35.27 9.89
C TYR A 96 57.68 34.80 8.52
N THR A 97 56.42 35.10 8.19
CA THR A 97 55.80 34.73 6.93
C THR A 97 54.73 35.75 6.57
N ARG A 98 54.24 35.74 5.32
CA ARG A 98 53.11 36.57 4.90
C ARG A 98 51.80 36.05 5.42
N THR A 99 50.93 36.95 5.88
CA THR A 99 49.56 36.59 6.26
C THR A 99 48.74 36.11 5.08
N SER A 100 48.97 36.65 3.87
CA SER A 100 48.28 36.19 2.63
C SER A 100 48.51 34.75 2.30
N ASP A 101 49.71 34.19 2.62
CA ASP A 101 49.98 32.75 2.39
C ASP A 101 49.07 31.84 3.26
N PHE A 102 48.67 32.28 4.44
CA PHE A 102 47.71 31.60 5.29
C PHE A 102 46.27 31.74 4.78
N ALA A 103 45.90 32.93 4.29
CA ALA A 103 44.59 33.21 3.76
C ALA A 103 44.25 32.29 2.58
N ASP A 104 45.19 32.04 1.68
CA ASP A 104 45.01 31.14 0.53
C ASP A 104 44.76 29.69 0.96
N ILE A 105 45.49 29.24 1.97
CA ILE A 105 45.28 27.87 2.53
C ILE A 105 43.89 27.77 3.18
N ILE A 106 43.52 28.78 3.99
CA ILE A 106 42.20 28.80 4.66
C ILE A 106 41.08 28.87 3.61
N ASN A 107 41.19 29.68 2.59
CA ASN A 107 40.19 29.78 1.53
C ASN A 107 40.02 28.46 0.76
N ARG A 108 41.12 27.74 0.47
CA ARG A 108 41.07 26.42 -0.16
C ARG A 108 40.39 25.40 0.77
N LEU A 109 40.68 25.45 2.06
CA LEU A 109 40.02 24.57 3.05
C LEU A 109 38.52 24.86 3.17
N ILE A 110 38.14 26.16 3.23
CA ILE A 110 36.73 26.56 3.27
C ILE A 110 36.00 26.08 2.01
N LEU A 111 36.62 26.32 0.82
CA LEU A 111 36.06 25.90 -0.45
C LEU A 111 35.85 24.36 -0.48
N ALA A 112 36.85 23.59 -0.03
CA ALA A 112 36.77 22.13 0.04
C ALA A 112 35.66 21.66 1.00
N LEU A 113 35.52 22.32 2.17
CA LEU A 113 34.45 21.99 3.14
C LEU A 113 33.06 22.32 2.58
N VAL A 114 32.90 23.47 1.93
CA VAL A 114 31.64 23.87 1.28
C VAL A 114 31.28 22.90 0.15
N ALA A 115 32.24 22.58 -0.71
CA ALA A 115 32.02 21.61 -1.80
C ALA A 115 31.67 20.21 -1.27
N GLY A 116 32.37 19.76 -0.22
CA GLY A 116 32.07 18.49 0.47
C GLY A 116 30.66 18.49 1.09
N GLY A 117 30.30 19.58 1.77
CA GLY A 117 28.97 19.74 2.36
C GLY A 117 27.86 19.70 1.30
N LEU A 118 28.02 20.41 0.19
CA LEU A 118 27.07 20.39 -0.93
C LEU A 118 26.94 18.99 -1.55
N ALA A 119 28.05 18.27 -1.70
CA ALA A 119 28.05 16.90 -2.21
C ALA A 119 27.26 15.95 -1.29
N VAL A 120 27.45 16.06 0.03
CA VAL A 120 26.70 15.25 1.01
C VAL A 120 25.19 15.58 0.94
N VAL A 121 24.82 16.86 0.93
CA VAL A 121 23.42 17.27 0.80
C VAL A 121 22.82 16.74 -0.50
N GLY A 122 23.54 16.86 -1.62
CA GLY A 122 23.12 16.32 -2.91
C GLY A 122 22.89 14.79 -2.88
N ALA A 123 23.82 14.06 -2.24
CA ALA A 123 23.71 12.61 -2.08
C ALA A 123 22.48 12.22 -1.23
N VAL A 124 22.21 12.93 -0.11
CA VAL A 124 21.04 12.69 0.74
C VAL A 124 19.75 12.96 -0.02
N VAL A 125 19.66 14.10 -0.73
CA VAL A 125 18.49 14.44 -1.56
C VAL A 125 18.26 13.37 -2.62
N MET A 126 19.31 12.95 -3.32
CA MET A 126 19.24 11.88 -4.33
C MET A 126 18.77 10.56 -3.71
N ALA A 127 19.31 10.16 -2.55
CA ALA A 127 18.91 8.95 -1.86
C ALA A 127 17.43 8.98 -1.46
N VAL A 128 16.94 10.10 -0.94
CA VAL A 128 15.52 10.27 -0.58
C VAL A 128 14.61 10.21 -1.82
N LEU A 129 15.01 10.87 -2.92
CA LEU A 129 14.25 10.85 -4.17
C LEU A 129 14.21 9.44 -4.79
N MET A 130 15.34 8.74 -4.83
CA MET A 130 15.40 7.35 -5.29
C MET A 130 14.60 6.42 -4.38
N GLY A 131 14.76 6.54 -3.06
CA GLY A 131 13.99 5.76 -2.10
C GLY A 131 12.48 5.92 -2.29
N ARG A 132 12.00 7.15 -2.47
CA ARG A 132 10.59 7.43 -2.76
C ARG A 132 10.12 6.87 -4.11
N ARG A 133 10.97 6.89 -5.14
CA ARG A 133 10.65 6.33 -6.46
C ARG A 133 10.55 4.81 -6.45
N LEU A 134 11.31 4.12 -5.60
CA LEU A 134 11.29 2.67 -5.46
C LEU A 134 10.23 2.21 -4.46
N ALA A 135 10.15 2.85 -3.30
CA ALA A 135 9.24 2.41 -2.23
C ALA A 135 7.76 2.59 -2.56
N ARG A 136 7.38 3.68 -3.26
CA ARG A 136 5.98 3.95 -3.59
C ARG A 136 5.31 2.88 -4.46
N PRO A 137 5.89 2.45 -5.60
CA PRO A 137 5.33 1.36 -6.40
C PRO A 137 5.24 0.05 -5.63
N VAL A 138 6.29 -0.33 -4.89
CA VAL A 138 6.30 -1.57 -4.09
C VAL A 138 5.19 -1.56 -3.05
N ARG A 139 5.00 -0.45 -2.35
CA ARG A 139 3.92 -0.30 -1.38
C ARG A 139 2.53 -0.43 -2.03
N ARG A 140 2.32 0.15 -3.22
CA ARG A 140 1.06 -0.02 -3.96
C ARG A 140 0.78 -1.47 -4.34
N ILE A 141 1.80 -2.21 -4.77
CA ILE A 141 1.68 -3.65 -5.06
C ILE A 141 1.28 -4.39 -3.77
N SER A 142 1.92 -4.08 -2.63
CA SER A 142 1.60 -4.70 -1.34
C SER A 142 0.17 -4.40 -0.89
N GLU A 143 -0.28 -3.13 -0.98
CA GLU A 143 -1.65 -2.72 -0.64
C GLU A 143 -2.67 -3.43 -1.54
N ALA A 144 -2.41 -3.50 -2.85
CA ALA A 144 -3.24 -4.22 -3.79
C ALA A 144 -3.28 -5.73 -3.52
N ALA A 145 -2.14 -6.34 -3.16
CA ALA A 145 -2.06 -7.75 -2.80
C ALA A 145 -2.85 -8.07 -1.52
N THR A 146 -2.88 -7.16 -0.55
CA THR A 146 -3.70 -7.30 0.67
C THR A 146 -5.19 -7.32 0.30
N LEU A 147 -5.65 -6.43 -0.58
CA LEU A 147 -7.04 -6.44 -1.05
C LEU A 147 -7.41 -7.75 -1.77
N VAL A 148 -6.48 -8.31 -2.56
CA VAL A 148 -6.67 -9.63 -3.19
C VAL A 148 -6.78 -10.73 -2.14
N GLY A 149 -5.92 -10.70 -1.11
CA GLY A 149 -5.96 -11.64 0.02
C GLY A 149 -7.27 -11.57 0.81
N ASP A 150 -7.88 -10.38 0.90
CA ASP A 150 -9.17 -10.16 1.54
C ASP A 150 -10.38 -10.46 0.63
N LEU A 151 -10.17 -11.01 -0.57
CA LEU A 151 -11.20 -11.25 -1.59
C LEU A 151 -11.95 -9.99 -2.05
N ARG A 152 -11.30 -8.85 -2.00
CA ARG A 152 -11.82 -7.56 -2.47
C ARG A 152 -11.24 -7.23 -3.85
N VAL A 153 -11.20 -8.24 -4.74
CA VAL A 153 -10.54 -8.11 -6.06
C VAL A 153 -11.18 -7.04 -6.92
N SER A 154 -12.49 -6.84 -6.79
CA SER A 154 -13.24 -5.78 -7.47
C SER A 154 -12.80 -4.37 -7.09
N GLU A 155 -12.27 -4.16 -5.87
CA GLU A 155 -11.79 -2.87 -5.38
C GLU A 155 -10.33 -2.57 -5.75
N VAL A 156 -9.59 -3.56 -6.24
CA VAL A 156 -8.20 -3.39 -6.66
C VAL A 156 -8.14 -2.54 -7.92
N GLN A 157 -7.55 -1.36 -7.81
CA GLN A 157 -7.28 -0.52 -8.96
C GLN A 157 -6.07 -1.05 -9.76
N PRO A 158 -6.09 -0.96 -11.09
CA PRO A 158 -4.93 -1.34 -11.90
C PRO A 158 -3.69 -0.56 -11.48
N LEU A 159 -2.59 -1.27 -11.28
CA LEU A 159 -1.31 -0.67 -10.96
C LEU A 159 -0.80 0.13 -12.17
N PRO A 160 -0.33 1.38 -11.96
CA PRO A 160 0.15 2.23 -13.04
C PRO A 160 1.48 1.71 -13.60
N ARG A 161 1.78 2.07 -14.84
CA ARG A 161 3.08 1.78 -15.46
C ARG A 161 4.21 2.47 -14.72
N SER A 162 5.37 1.79 -14.67
CA SER A 162 6.61 2.30 -14.07
C SER A 162 7.66 2.53 -15.14
N ARG A 163 8.55 3.52 -14.89
CA ARG A 163 9.75 3.74 -15.73
C ARG A 163 10.88 2.75 -15.39
N ILE A 164 10.77 2.04 -14.28
CA ILE A 164 11.70 0.98 -13.87
C ILE A 164 11.14 -0.32 -14.43
N ARG A 165 11.90 -0.97 -15.29
CA ARG A 165 11.47 -2.14 -16.06
C ARG A 165 10.94 -3.26 -15.17
N GLU A 166 11.65 -3.60 -14.11
CA GLU A 166 11.31 -4.69 -13.20
C GLU A 166 9.98 -4.43 -12.48
N ILE A 167 9.75 -3.17 -12.08
CA ILE A 167 8.50 -2.76 -11.43
C ILE A 167 7.35 -2.73 -12.46
N ASP A 168 7.61 -2.32 -13.72
CA ASP A 168 6.61 -2.33 -14.77
C ASP A 168 6.19 -3.76 -15.13
N GLU A 169 7.14 -4.68 -15.20
CA GLU A 169 6.88 -6.11 -15.44
C GLU A 169 6.03 -6.71 -14.30
N GLN A 170 6.36 -6.42 -13.03
CA GLN A 170 5.58 -6.86 -11.87
C GLN A 170 4.16 -6.26 -11.88
N ALA A 171 4.01 -4.96 -12.18
CA ALA A 171 2.71 -4.32 -12.26
C ALA A 171 1.83 -4.93 -13.37
N ARG A 172 2.40 -5.23 -14.54
CA ARG A 172 1.68 -5.91 -15.63
C ARG A 172 1.26 -7.33 -15.26
N ALA A 173 2.17 -8.12 -14.68
CA ALA A 173 1.86 -9.47 -14.24
C ALA A 173 0.77 -9.48 -13.16
N PHE A 174 0.86 -8.56 -12.18
CA PHE A 174 -0.15 -8.41 -11.14
C PHE A 174 -1.51 -7.98 -11.71
N ASN A 175 -1.54 -7.02 -12.64
CA ASN A 175 -2.78 -6.60 -13.31
C ASN A 175 -3.41 -7.73 -14.13
N ALA A 176 -2.61 -8.53 -14.82
CA ALA A 176 -3.10 -9.71 -15.55
C ALA A 176 -3.69 -10.75 -14.57
N MET A 177 -3.01 -11.02 -13.47
CA MET A 177 -3.49 -11.92 -12.41
C MET A 177 -4.81 -11.42 -11.80
N THR A 178 -4.90 -10.14 -11.43
CA THR A 178 -6.13 -9.58 -10.85
C THR A 178 -7.28 -9.56 -11.85
N SER A 179 -7.01 -9.34 -13.14
CA SER A 179 -8.01 -9.45 -14.18
C SER A 179 -8.55 -10.87 -14.31
N ALA A 180 -7.67 -11.88 -14.30
CA ALA A 180 -8.09 -13.28 -14.30
C ALA A 180 -8.91 -13.62 -13.05
N LEU A 181 -8.48 -13.18 -11.85
CA LEU A 181 -9.21 -13.40 -10.61
C LEU A 181 -10.60 -12.76 -10.62
N ARG A 182 -10.78 -11.58 -11.21
CA ARG A 182 -12.12 -10.96 -11.36
C ARG A 182 -13.07 -11.81 -12.19
N TRP A 183 -12.58 -12.46 -13.25
CA TRP A 183 -13.38 -13.41 -14.00
C TRP A 183 -13.80 -14.60 -13.13
N PHE A 184 -12.89 -15.14 -12.32
CA PHE A 184 -13.21 -16.24 -11.40
C PHE A 184 -14.17 -15.83 -10.29
N GLU A 185 -14.12 -14.58 -9.79
CA GLU A 185 -15.02 -14.07 -8.73
C GLU A 185 -16.51 -14.20 -9.13
N ALA A 186 -16.82 -14.09 -10.42
CA ALA A 186 -18.18 -14.26 -10.94
C ALA A 186 -18.67 -15.73 -10.90
N TYR A 187 -17.75 -16.70 -10.80
CA TYR A 187 -18.08 -18.13 -10.83
C TYR A 187 -18.00 -18.82 -9.46
N VAL A 188 -17.34 -18.19 -8.50
CA VAL A 188 -17.17 -18.75 -7.14
C VAL A 188 -17.95 -17.90 -6.14
N PRO A 189 -18.93 -18.47 -5.41
CA PRO A 189 -19.65 -17.72 -4.39
C PRO A 189 -18.72 -17.14 -3.33
N LYS A 190 -18.82 -15.83 -3.06
CA LYS A 190 -17.96 -15.10 -2.10
C LYS A 190 -17.88 -15.76 -0.70
N PRO A 191 -18.99 -16.28 -0.11
CA PRO A 191 -18.91 -16.96 1.18
C PRO A 191 -18.04 -18.22 1.15
N LEU A 192 -18.09 -18.98 0.05
CA LEU A 192 -17.27 -20.17 -0.15
C LEU A 192 -15.79 -19.82 -0.27
N ALA A 193 -15.47 -18.84 -1.10
CA ALA A 193 -14.11 -18.36 -1.27
C ALA A 193 -13.52 -17.83 0.06
N ARG A 194 -14.31 -17.08 0.84
CA ARG A 194 -13.91 -16.61 2.18
C ARG A 194 -13.64 -17.76 3.17
N HIS A 195 -14.47 -18.80 3.12
CA HIS A 195 -14.32 -19.98 3.99
C HIS A 195 -13.03 -20.73 3.68
N LEU A 196 -12.71 -20.92 2.39
CA LEU A 196 -11.47 -21.54 1.92
C LEU A 196 -10.21 -20.78 2.36
N LEU A 197 -10.22 -19.47 2.29
CA LEU A 197 -9.06 -18.65 2.65
C LEU A 197 -8.85 -18.52 4.16
N LYS A 198 -9.92 -18.51 4.96
CA LYS A 198 -9.82 -18.41 6.42
C LYS A 198 -9.36 -19.73 7.07
N GLY A 199 -9.71 -20.85 6.49
CA GLY A 199 -9.47 -22.16 7.10
C GLY A 199 -8.12 -22.79 6.74
N GLY A 200 -7.51 -22.46 5.61
CA GLY A 200 -6.27 -23.10 5.12
C GLY A 200 -6.38 -24.63 4.92
N ASP A 201 -7.48 -25.22 5.35
CA ASP A 201 -7.70 -26.67 5.34
C ASP A 201 -8.75 -27.03 4.29
N THR A 202 -8.31 -27.70 3.23
CA THR A 202 -9.17 -28.23 2.18
C THR A 202 -10.18 -29.26 2.70
N ARG A 203 -9.97 -29.84 3.90
CA ARG A 203 -10.93 -30.72 4.57
C ARG A 203 -12.23 -30.01 4.97
N ALA A 204 -12.21 -28.67 5.10
CA ALA A 204 -13.40 -27.86 5.36
C ALA A 204 -14.46 -27.94 4.25
N LEU A 205 -14.12 -28.54 3.10
CA LEU A 205 -15.02 -28.79 1.97
C LEU A 205 -15.37 -30.25 1.77
N GLU A 206 -14.99 -31.13 2.70
CA GLU A 206 -15.47 -32.51 2.70
C GLU A 206 -17.00 -32.54 2.83
N SER A 207 -17.62 -33.45 2.12
CA SER A 207 -19.08 -33.58 2.14
C SER A 207 -19.56 -34.01 3.51
N GLU A 208 -20.43 -33.21 4.11
CA GLU A 208 -21.02 -33.50 5.43
C GLU A 208 -22.54 -33.40 5.40
N ARG A 209 -23.19 -34.12 6.30
CA ARG A 209 -24.64 -34.03 6.49
C ARG A 209 -24.98 -32.88 7.43
N ARG A 210 -25.81 -31.96 6.95
CA ARG A 210 -26.26 -30.79 7.71
C ARG A 210 -27.74 -30.55 7.53
N ASN A 211 -28.36 -29.93 8.55
CA ASN A 211 -29.69 -29.39 8.43
C ASN A 211 -29.62 -28.02 7.77
N LEU A 212 -30.25 -27.86 6.61
CA LEU A 212 -30.17 -26.69 5.71
C LEU A 212 -31.58 -26.23 5.36
N THR A 213 -31.66 -25.02 4.81
CA THR A 213 -32.87 -24.50 4.16
C THR A 213 -32.59 -24.25 2.70
N VAL A 214 -33.38 -24.78 1.80
CA VAL A 214 -33.29 -24.60 0.35
C VAL A 214 -34.43 -23.71 -0.15
N MET A 215 -34.14 -22.88 -1.11
CA MET A 215 -35.13 -22.06 -1.86
C MET A 215 -35.00 -22.39 -3.33
N PHE A 216 -36.14 -22.60 -3.99
CA PHE A 216 -36.29 -22.64 -5.44
C PHE A 216 -37.18 -21.50 -5.89
N THR A 217 -36.83 -20.88 -6.98
CA THR A 217 -37.63 -19.84 -7.61
C THR A 217 -37.87 -20.18 -9.08
N ASP A 218 -38.96 -19.72 -9.67
CA ASP A 218 -39.29 -19.94 -11.08
C ASP A 218 -40.16 -18.77 -11.59
N ILE A 219 -39.95 -18.34 -12.85
CA ILE A 219 -40.76 -17.27 -13.47
C ILE A 219 -41.99 -17.91 -14.11
N ALA A 220 -43.17 -17.42 -13.75
CA ALA A 220 -44.42 -17.96 -14.33
C ALA A 220 -44.56 -17.67 -15.80
N GLY A 221 -44.66 -18.71 -16.65
CA GLY A 221 -44.88 -18.57 -18.06
C GLY A 221 -43.65 -18.20 -18.92
N PHE A 222 -42.45 -18.21 -18.31
CA PHE A 222 -41.20 -17.83 -19.00
C PHE A 222 -40.95 -18.65 -20.29
N SER A 223 -41.12 -19.98 -20.23
CA SER A 223 -40.84 -20.86 -21.38
C SER A 223 -41.69 -20.52 -22.60
N THR A 224 -42.91 -20.01 -22.43
CA THR A 224 -43.77 -19.57 -23.53
C THR A 224 -43.36 -18.16 -24.01
N SER A 225 -43.14 -17.24 -23.07
CA SER A 225 -42.78 -15.85 -23.39
C SER A 225 -41.42 -15.74 -24.07
N SER A 226 -40.44 -16.57 -23.68
CA SER A 226 -39.07 -16.53 -24.22
C SER A 226 -38.99 -16.95 -25.71
N GLN A 227 -39.98 -17.70 -26.20
CA GLN A 227 -40.05 -18.09 -27.65
C GLN A 227 -40.46 -16.94 -28.57
N GLU A 228 -41.11 -15.92 -28.03
CA GLU A 228 -41.64 -14.77 -28.79
C GLU A 228 -40.68 -13.58 -28.81
N HIS A 229 -39.57 -13.62 -28.08
CA HIS A 229 -38.64 -12.51 -27.91
C HIS A 229 -37.26 -12.83 -28.48
N ASP A 230 -36.52 -11.77 -28.88
CA ASP A 230 -35.13 -11.90 -29.29
C ASP A 230 -34.24 -12.39 -28.12
N ALA A 231 -33.25 -13.24 -28.43
CA ALA A 231 -32.36 -13.86 -27.44
C ALA A 231 -31.59 -12.80 -26.58
N ALA A 232 -31.25 -11.67 -27.17
CA ALA A 232 -30.57 -10.59 -26.44
C ALA A 232 -31.50 -9.96 -25.39
N ALA A 233 -32.76 -9.70 -25.75
CA ALA A 233 -33.78 -9.15 -24.84
C ALA A 233 -34.11 -10.13 -23.70
N VAL A 234 -34.20 -11.43 -24.03
CA VAL A 234 -34.39 -12.49 -23.01
C VAL A 234 -33.24 -12.54 -22.06
N ALA A 235 -31.98 -12.46 -22.53
CA ALA A 235 -30.79 -12.48 -21.68
C ALA A 235 -30.71 -11.22 -20.78
N GLU A 236 -31.04 -10.04 -21.29
CA GLU A 236 -31.08 -8.80 -20.51
C GLU A 236 -32.14 -8.88 -19.40
N TYR A 237 -33.35 -9.36 -19.74
CA TYR A 237 -34.41 -9.56 -18.76
C TYR A 237 -33.98 -10.54 -17.64
N LEU A 238 -33.42 -11.71 -18.01
CA LEU A 238 -32.94 -12.69 -17.03
C LEU A 238 -31.82 -12.14 -16.15
N ASN A 239 -30.86 -11.42 -16.75
CA ASN A 239 -29.75 -10.81 -15.99
C ASN A 239 -30.27 -9.80 -14.96
N ARG A 240 -31.22 -8.94 -15.31
CA ARG A 240 -31.88 -8.01 -14.38
C ARG A 240 -32.63 -8.77 -13.29
N HIS A 241 -33.41 -9.77 -13.64
CA HIS A 241 -34.15 -10.62 -12.70
C HIS A 241 -33.20 -11.32 -11.72
N PHE A 242 -32.15 -11.97 -12.21
CA PHE A 242 -31.17 -12.65 -11.38
C PHE A 242 -30.38 -11.69 -10.48
N ALA A 243 -30.12 -10.45 -10.91
CA ALA A 243 -29.48 -9.44 -10.07
C ALA A 243 -30.35 -9.05 -8.86
N ILE A 244 -31.69 -8.95 -9.04
CA ILE A 244 -32.64 -8.73 -7.95
C ILE A 244 -32.59 -9.88 -6.96
N LEU A 245 -32.71 -11.12 -7.43
CA LEU A 245 -32.69 -12.31 -6.58
C LEU A 245 -31.36 -12.45 -5.85
N TYR A 246 -30.24 -12.27 -6.56
CA TYR A 246 -28.89 -12.33 -5.98
C TYR A 246 -28.76 -11.37 -4.81
N SER A 247 -29.14 -10.10 -4.97
CA SER A 247 -28.99 -9.08 -3.94
C SER A 247 -29.79 -9.39 -2.67
N CYS A 248 -31.03 -9.91 -2.82
CA CYS A 248 -31.88 -10.28 -1.70
C CYS A 248 -31.37 -11.53 -0.97
N ILE A 249 -30.91 -12.54 -1.71
CA ILE A 249 -30.38 -13.79 -1.16
C ILE A 249 -29.07 -13.53 -0.44
N GLU A 250 -28.13 -12.79 -1.05
CA GLU A 250 -26.83 -12.44 -0.46
C GLU A 250 -27.00 -11.59 0.81
N ALA A 251 -27.91 -10.62 0.83
CA ALA A 251 -28.20 -9.78 1.98
C ALA A 251 -28.63 -10.59 3.22
N GLN A 252 -29.24 -11.75 3.01
CA GLN A 252 -29.65 -12.70 4.07
C GLN A 252 -28.65 -13.84 4.29
N GLY A 253 -27.44 -13.76 3.70
CA GLY A 253 -26.37 -14.76 3.85
C GLY A 253 -26.67 -16.09 3.17
N GLY A 254 -27.54 -16.11 2.17
CA GLY A 254 -27.80 -17.27 1.34
C GLY A 254 -26.73 -17.45 0.26
N ILE A 255 -26.57 -18.67 -0.20
CA ILE A 255 -25.70 -19.03 -1.32
C ILE A 255 -26.56 -19.47 -2.49
N ILE A 256 -26.37 -18.82 -3.65
CA ILE A 256 -26.91 -19.33 -4.89
C ILE A 256 -26.05 -20.51 -5.32
N ASP A 257 -26.67 -21.67 -5.43
CA ASP A 257 -26.03 -22.89 -5.91
C ASP A 257 -25.88 -22.85 -7.45
N LYS A 258 -27.00 -22.64 -8.13
CA LYS A 258 -27.03 -22.60 -9.62
C LYS A 258 -28.28 -21.90 -10.16
N TYR A 259 -28.15 -21.46 -11.39
CA TYR A 259 -29.27 -21.06 -12.23
C TYR A 259 -29.68 -22.24 -13.12
N ILE A 260 -30.99 -22.52 -13.20
CA ILE A 260 -31.56 -23.62 -13.99
C ILE A 260 -32.62 -23.03 -14.93
N GLY A 261 -32.19 -22.60 -16.11
CA GLY A 261 -33.06 -21.82 -17.00
C GLY A 261 -33.40 -20.46 -16.36
N ASP A 262 -34.65 -20.22 -16.07
CA ASP A 262 -35.17 -19.05 -15.36
C ASP A 262 -35.28 -19.25 -13.83
N SER A 263 -34.97 -20.46 -13.35
CA SER A 263 -35.03 -20.81 -11.92
C SER A 263 -33.71 -20.53 -11.20
N VAL A 264 -33.79 -20.16 -9.91
CA VAL A 264 -32.66 -20.06 -9.01
C VAL A 264 -32.80 -21.11 -7.91
N MET A 265 -31.73 -21.84 -7.66
CA MET A 265 -31.57 -22.67 -6.47
C MET A 265 -30.61 -21.98 -5.50
N ALA A 266 -31.06 -21.71 -4.29
CA ALA A 266 -30.25 -21.13 -3.22
C ALA A 266 -30.43 -21.90 -1.90
N PHE A 267 -29.44 -21.82 -1.01
CA PHE A 267 -29.52 -22.48 0.29
C PHE A 267 -28.85 -21.68 1.40
N TRP A 268 -29.21 -21.99 2.67
CA TRP A 268 -28.70 -21.41 3.92
C TRP A 268 -28.24 -22.48 4.87
N GLY A 269 -27.21 -22.22 5.69
CA GLY A 269 -26.69 -23.12 6.72
C GLY A 269 -25.36 -23.78 6.38
N ALA A 270 -24.75 -23.40 5.23
CA ALA A 270 -23.40 -23.78 4.83
C ALA A 270 -22.81 -22.69 3.94
N PRO A 271 -21.44 -22.53 3.89
CA PRO A 271 -20.46 -23.28 4.67
C PRO A 271 -20.50 -22.95 6.17
N ASP A 272 -21.01 -21.77 6.55
CA ASP A 272 -21.18 -21.35 7.93
C ASP A 272 -22.48 -21.92 8.51
N LYS A 273 -22.44 -22.39 9.77
CA LYS A 273 -23.64 -22.89 10.47
C LYS A 273 -24.51 -21.69 10.87
N LEU A 274 -25.75 -21.66 10.35
CA LEU A 274 -26.75 -20.63 10.67
C LEU A 274 -27.90 -21.28 11.47
N LYS A 275 -28.12 -20.79 12.68
CA LYS A 275 -29.26 -21.27 13.52
C LYS A 275 -30.59 -20.74 12.98
N ASP A 276 -30.59 -19.55 12.42
CA ASP A 276 -31.73 -18.81 11.87
C ASP A 276 -31.88 -18.95 10.34
N ARG A 277 -31.39 -20.08 9.77
CA ARG A 277 -31.37 -20.35 8.32
C ARG A 277 -32.75 -20.28 7.66
N ALA A 278 -33.78 -20.78 8.31
CA ALA A 278 -35.15 -20.77 7.81
C ALA A 278 -35.71 -19.34 7.78
N GLU A 279 -35.52 -18.59 8.87
CA GLU A 279 -35.95 -17.19 8.94
C GLU A 279 -35.25 -16.32 7.86
N ARG A 280 -33.96 -16.50 7.70
CA ARG A 280 -33.19 -15.78 6.66
C ARG A 280 -33.68 -16.09 5.25
N ALA A 281 -33.95 -17.36 4.96
CA ALA A 281 -34.54 -17.76 3.68
C ALA A 281 -35.91 -17.12 3.45
N CYS A 282 -36.76 -17.10 4.47
CA CYS A 282 -38.08 -16.48 4.39
C CYS A 282 -37.97 -14.93 4.25
N ARG A 283 -37.06 -14.29 4.99
CA ARG A 283 -36.81 -12.84 4.81
C ARG A 283 -36.31 -12.53 3.40
N ALA A 284 -35.39 -13.35 2.86
CA ALA A 284 -34.95 -13.21 1.47
C ALA A 284 -36.13 -13.29 0.49
N ALA A 285 -37.05 -14.25 0.68
CA ALA A 285 -38.22 -14.38 -0.16
C ALA A 285 -39.16 -13.16 -0.07
N LEU A 286 -39.37 -12.62 1.12
CA LEU A 286 -40.14 -11.38 1.30
C LEU A 286 -39.47 -10.18 0.64
N MET A 287 -38.14 -10.04 0.79
CA MET A 287 -37.38 -9.01 0.10
C MET A 287 -37.46 -9.14 -1.42
N ILE A 288 -37.40 -10.38 -1.96
CA ILE A 288 -37.59 -10.64 -3.38
C ILE A 288 -39.00 -10.20 -3.82
N ARG A 289 -40.06 -10.53 -3.05
CA ARG A 289 -41.42 -10.07 -3.35
C ARG A 289 -41.48 -8.56 -3.49
N ASP A 290 -40.98 -7.85 -2.48
CA ASP A 290 -41.05 -6.37 -2.45
C ASP A 290 -40.22 -5.75 -3.61
N ALA A 291 -39.06 -6.33 -3.93
CA ALA A 291 -38.22 -5.88 -5.04
C ALA A 291 -38.86 -6.14 -6.43
N ILE A 292 -39.50 -7.31 -6.61
CA ILE A 292 -40.23 -7.63 -7.85
C ILE A 292 -41.47 -6.76 -8.03
N GLU A 293 -42.17 -6.43 -6.95
CA GLU A 293 -43.29 -5.47 -7.00
C GLU A 293 -42.82 -4.08 -7.42
N GLY A 294 -41.64 -3.63 -6.91
CA GLY A 294 -40.98 -2.41 -7.36
C GLY A 294 -40.62 -2.44 -8.83
N ASP A 295 -39.94 -3.52 -9.30
CA ASP A 295 -39.60 -3.71 -10.71
C ASP A 295 -40.85 -3.72 -11.61
N ASN A 296 -41.92 -4.39 -11.18
CA ASN A 296 -43.17 -4.43 -11.89
C ASN A 296 -43.85 -3.04 -12.02
N SER A 297 -43.67 -2.16 -11.03
CA SER A 297 -44.14 -0.78 -11.15
C SER A 297 -43.41 -0.01 -12.25
N GLU A 298 -42.08 -0.18 -12.34
CA GLU A 298 -41.27 0.40 -13.44
C GLU A 298 -41.66 -0.19 -14.78
N ARG A 299 -41.84 -1.51 -14.85
CA ARG A 299 -42.26 -2.23 -16.06
C ARG A 299 -43.63 -1.78 -16.59
N ARG A 300 -44.61 -1.61 -15.69
CA ARG A 300 -45.93 -1.04 -16.06
C ARG A 300 -45.81 0.36 -16.68
N THR A 301 -44.99 1.20 -16.09
CA THR A 301 -44.74 2.56 -16.62
C THR A 301 -44.08 2.54 -17.98
N ALA A 302 -43.24 1.54 -18.24
CA ALA A 302 -42.57 1.33 -19.54
C ALA A 302 -43.44 0.53 -20.55
N GLY A 303 -44.64 0.12 -20.20
CA GLY A 303 -45.51 -0.71 -21.08
C GLY A 303 -45.04 -2.15 -21.28
N LEU A 304 -44.20 -2.64 -20.37
CA LEU A 304 -43.64 -4.00 -20.40
C LEU A 304 -44.50 -4.96 -19.56
N PRO A 305 -44.51 -6.25 -19.89
CA PRO A 305 -45.21 -7.28 -19.13
C PRO A 305 -44.68 -7.39 -17.69
N GLU A 306 -45.54 -7.57 -16.73
CA GLU A 306 -45.17 -7.81 -15.34
C GLU A 306 -44.49 -9.16 -15.15
N THR A 307 -43.47 -9.20 -14.27
CA THR A 307 -42.84 -10.44 -13.83
C THR A 307 -43.73 -11.08 -12.76
N ARG A 308 -44.10 -12.33 -12.99
CA ARG A 308 -44.73 -13.19 -11.97
C ARG A 308 -43.82 -14.35 -11.64
N MET A 309 -43.68 -14.67 -10.36
CA MET A 309 -42.79 -15.74 -9.94
C MET A 309 -43.31 -16.54 -8.78
N ARG A 310 -42.71 -17.68 -8.59
CA ARG A 310 -43.01 -18.63 -7.52
C ARG A 310 -41.75 -18.93 -6.72
N ILE A 311 -41.92 -19.08 -5.42
CA ILE A 311 -40.83 -19.41 -4.50
C ILE A 311 -41.28 -20.58 -3.64
N GLY A 312 -40.47 -21.65 -3.58
CA GLY A 312 -40.66 -22.78 -2.71
C GLY A 312 -39.50 -22.90 -1.72
N ILE A 313 -39.80 -22.99 -0.41
CA ILE A 313 -38.80 -23.10 0.63
C ILE A 313 -39.02 -24.36 1.46
N HIS A 314 -37.94 -25.11 1.69
CA HIS A 314 -37.96 -26.30 2.53
C HIS A 314 -36.72 -26.40 3.41
N SER A 315 -36.91 -26.87 4.66
CA SER A 315 -35.83 -27.10 5.62
C SER A 315 -35.71 -28.59 5.92
N GLY A 316 -34.51 -29.11 5.94
CA GLY A 316 -34.25 -30.53 6.23
C GLY A 316 -32.78 -30.89 6.13
N ASP A 317 -32.49 -32.19 6.30
CA ASP A 317 -31.12 -32.70 6.22
C ASP A 317 -30.69 -32.91 4.76
N ALA A 318 -29.52 -32.43 4.42
CA ALA A 318 -28.86 -32.66 3.15
C ALA A 318 -27.35 -32.91 3.34
N THR A 319 -26.75 -33.52 2.35
CA THR A 319 -25.28 -33.54 2.24
C THR A 319 -24.83 -32.31 1.49
N VAL A 320 -23.93 -31.51 2.10
CA VAL A 320 -23.33 -30.31 1.51
C VAL A 320 -21.82 -30.50 1.38
N GLY A 321 -21.25 -30.07 0.31
CA GLY A 321 -19.81 -30.16 0.09
C GLY A 321 -19.43 -30.11 -1.38
N ASN A 322 -18.18 -30.45 -1.65
CA ASN A 322 -17.64 -30.54 -3.00
C ASN A 322 -18.12 -31.84 -3.67
N ILE A 323 -18.96 -31.71 -4.65
CA ILE A 323 -19.61 -32.84 -5.36
C ILE A 323 -19.31 -32.70 -6.86
N GLY A 324 -18.75 -33.75 -7.46
CA GLY A 324 -18.40 -33.77 -8.87
C GLY A 324 -17.24 -34.70 -9.19
N SER A 325 -16.62 -34.49 -10.34
CA SER A 325 -15.42 -35.22 -10.76
C SER A 325 -14.15 -34.43 -10.42
N ALA A 326 -13.00 -35.11 -10.46
CA ALA A 326 -11.70 -34.42 -10.26
C ALA A 326 -11.47 -33.23 -11.21
N ALA A 327 -12.09 -33.24 -12.40
CA ALA A 327 -11.95 -32.16 -13.39
C ALA A 327 -12.97 -31.01 -13.19
N ARG A 328 -14.09 -31.27 -12.50
CA ARG A 328 -15.17 -30.31 -12.29
C ARG A 328 -15.92 -30.62 -10.99
N VAL A 329 -15.71 -29.77 -10.01
CA VAL A 329 -16.34 -29.86 -8.69
C VAL A 329 -17.24 -28.66 -8.50
N ASN A 330 -18.44 -28.89 -7.94
CA ASN A 330 -19.34 -27.84 -7.50
C ASN A 330 -19.55 -27.97 -5.99
N TYR A 331 -19.46 -26.85 -5.27
CA TYR A 331 -19.94 -26.81 -3.89
C TYR A 331 -21.46 -26.70 -3.92
N THR A 332 -22.15 -27.78 -3.55
CA THR A 332 -23.60 -27.90 -3.72
C THR A 332 -24.19 -28.74 -2.60
N ILE A 333 -25.51 -28.80 -2.57
CA ILE A 333 -26.27 -29.64 -1.66
C ILE A 333 -27.01 -30.77 -2.41
N ILE A 334 -26.98 -31.97 -1.86
CA ILE A 334 -27.74 -33.12 -2.38
C ILE A 334 -28.54 -33.81 -1.27
N GLY A 335 -29.72 -34.32 -1.62
CA GLY A 335 -30.59 -35.01 -0.72
C GLY A 335 -32.05 -34.88 -1.11
N ASP A 336 -32.93 -35.72 -0.48
CA ASP A 336 -34.38 -35.71 -0.73
C ASP A 336 -35.00 -34.31 -0.51
N MET A 337 -34.48 -33.58 0.50
CA MET A 337 -34.97 -32.23 0.83
C MET A 337 -34.85 -31.23 -0.33
N VAL A 338 -33.83 -31.39 -1.19
CA VAL A 338 -33.68 -30.55 -2.37
C VAL A 338 -34.81 -30.72 -3.35
N ASN A 339 -35.16 -32.00 -3.59
CA ASN A 339 -36.30 -32.33 -4.46
C ASN A 339 -37.63 -31.85 -3.86
N VAL A 340 -37.78 -31.92 -2.53
CA VAL A 340 -38.97 -31.39 -1.84
C VAL A 340 -39.10 -29.89 -2.04
N GLY A 341 -38.02 -29.11 -1.87
CA GLY A 341 -38.04 -27.67 -2.12
C GLY A 341 -38.50 -27.31 -3.52
N GLN A 342 -37.96 -28.00 -4.54
CA GLN A 342 -38.40 -27.82 -5.94
C GLN A 342 -39.87 -28.15 -6.14
N ARG A 343 -40.37 -29.24 -5.54
CA ARG A 343 -41.77 -29.66 -5.65
C ARG A 343 -42.72 -28.66 -4.97
N ILE A 344 -42.31 -28.01 -3.89
CA ILE A 344 -43.08 -26.95 -3.23
C ILE A 344 -43.18 -25.72 -4.18
N GLU A 345 -42.08 -25.34 -4.84
CA GLU A 345 -42.14 -24.30 -5.88
C GLU A 345 -43.15 -24.67 -6.97
N GLN A 346 -43.08 -25.92 -7.50
CA GLN A 346 -44.00 -26.39 -8.54
C GLN A 346 -45.46 -26.42 -8.07
N LEU A 347 -45.72 -26.72 -6.80
CA LEU A 347 -47.07 -26.72 -6.22
C LEU A 347 -47.68 -25.29 -6.22
N ALA A 348 -46.85 -24.25 -6.15
CA ALA A 348 -47.32 -22.87 -6.25
C ALA A 348 -48.04 -22.60 -7.57
N LYS A 349 -47.80 -23.36 -8.66
CA LYS A 349 -48.56 -23.26 -9.92
C LYS A 349 -50.08 -23.48 -9.70
N VAL A 350 -50.44 -24.25 -8.70
CA VAL A 350 -51.84 -24.63 -8.41
C VAL A 350 -52.38 -23.81 -7.25
N LEU A 351 -51.58 -23.59 -6.22
CA LEU A 351 -52.04 -23.00 -4.97
C LEU A 351 -51.92 -21.49 -4.89
N ALA A 352 -51.09 -20.88 -5.75
CA ALA A 352 -50.85 -19.43 -5.70
C ALA A 352 -52.10 -18.64 -6.14
N PRO A 353 -52.48 -17.59 -5.45
CA PRO A 353 -53.47 -16.64 -5.91
C PRO A 353 -53.01 -15.97 -7.23
N LYS A 354 -53.95 -15.88 -8.19
CA LYS A 354 -53.64 -15.33 -9.54
C LYS A 354 -53.37 -13.84 -9.54
N ASP A 355 -53.68 -13.13 -8.48
CA ASP A 355 -53.54 -11.69 -8.29
C ASP A 355 -52.20 -11.31 -7.68
N GLN A 356 -51.44 -12.25 -7.15
CA GLN A 356 -50.13 -12.00 -6.58
C GLN A 356 -49.00 -12.10 -7.61
N ALA A 357 -48.11 -11.11 -7.64
CA ALA A 357 -46.93 -11.17 -8.49
C ALA A 357 -45.91 -12.22 -8.01
N VAL A 358 -45.76 -12.40 -6.71
CA VAL A 358 -44.81 -13.36 -6.13
C VAL A 358 -45.55 -14.27 -5.15
N ALA A 359 -45.57 -15.57 -5.42
CA ALA A 359 -46.14 -16.59 -4.55
C ALA A 359 -45.04 -17.30 -3.74
N ILE A 360 -45.10 -17.23 -2.42
CA ILE A 360 -44.11 -17.84 -1.53
C ILE A 360 -44.77 -18.97 -0.79
N LEU A 361 -44.31 -20.22 -0.99
CA LEU A 361 -44.74 -21.40 -0.30
C LEU A 361 -43.59 -21.96 0.56
N ILE A 362 -43.94 -22.38 1.78
CA ILE A 362 -43.00 -23.01 2.71
C ILE A 362 -43.59 -24.35 3.25
N SER A 363 -42.71 -25.27 3.59
CA SER A 363 -43.08 -26.53 4.24
C SER A 363 -43.38 -26.40 5.73
N GLU A 364 -44.07 -27.38 6.30
CA GLU A 364 -44.28 -27.49 7.76
C GLU A 364 -42.96 -27.52 8.55
N THR A 365 -41.88 -28.15 8.02
CA THR A 365 -40.57 -28.15 8.66
C THR A 365 -39.91 -26.77 8.67
N THR A 366 -40.03 -26.01 7.57
CA THR A 366 -39.58 -24.63 7.54
C THR A 366 -40.37 -23.75 8.49
N ARG A 367 -41.72 -23.96 8.51
CA ARG A 367 -42.64 -23.25 9.43
C ARG A 367 -42.24 -23.45 10.90
N ALA A 368 -41.87 -24.69 11.27
CA ALA A 368 -41.48 -25.05 12.65
C ALA A 368 -40.20 -24.33 13.11
N ASP A 369 -39.31 -23.95 12.18
CA ASP A 369 -38.04 -23.23 12.43
C ASP A 369 -38.21 -21.69 12.40
N LEU A 370 -39.43 -21.13 12.20
CA LEU A 370 -39.68 -19.69 12.17
C LEU A 370 -40.07 -19.15 13.52
N GLY A 371 -39.52 -17.99 13.85
CA GLY A 371 -39.91 -17.23 15.03
C GLY A 371 -41.27 -16.52 14.89
N PRO A 372 -41.69 -15.82 15.97
CA PRO A 372 -43.01 -15.17 16.08
C PRO A 372 -43.21 -14.00 15.10
N ASP A 373 -42.13 -13.46 14.51
CA ASP A 373 -42.21 -12.34 13.55
C ASP A 373 -42.85 -12.75 12.22
N PHE A 374 -43.01 -14.04 11.98
CA PHE A 374 -43.63 -14.57 10.78
C PHE A 374 -45.06 -15.10 11.08
N ALA A 375 -46.01 -14.76 10.22
CA ALA A 375 -47.39 -15.18 10.33
C ALA A 375 -47.83 -16.02 9.10
N PRO A 376 -47.21 -17.21 8.88
CA PRO A 376 -47.53 -18.02 7.72
C PRO A 376 -48.94 -18.59 7.83
N ARG A 377 -49.69 -18.52 6.72
CA ARG A 377 -51.04 -19.05 6.63
C ARG A 377 -51.05 -20.47 6.05
N SER A 378 -51.70 -21.41 6.68
CA SER A 378 -51.84 -22.78 6.16
C SER A 378 -52.69 -22.78 4.89
N LEU A 379 -52.23 -23.55 3.91
CA LEU A 379 -52.95 -23.87 2.68
C LEU A 379 -53.46 -25.31 2.68
N GLY A 380 -53.31 -26.03 3.81
CA GLY A 380 -53.72 -27.43 4.00
C GLY A 380 -52.63 -28.44 3.66
N ARG A 381 -53.02 -29.71 3.70
CA ARG A 381 -52.11 -30.84 3.44
C ARG A 381 -52.14 -31.22 1.96
N HIS A 382 -50.97 -31.34 1.38
CA HIS A 382 -50.83 -31.66 -0.04
C HIS A 382 -49.87 -32.82 -0.28
N LYS A 383 -50.21 -33.66 -1.24
CA LYS A 383 -49.33 -34.76 -1.69
C LYS A 383 -48.30 -34.22 -2.68
N LEU A 384 -47.04 -34.30 -2.34
CA LEU A 384 -45.97 -33.97 -3.27
C LEU A 384 -45.68 -35.16 -4.20
N ARG A 385 -45.49 -34.87 -5.50
CA ARG A 385 -45.23 -35.91 -6.52
C ARG A 385 -44.04 -36.79 -6.10
N GLY A 386 -44.24 -38.13 -6.09
CA GLY A 386 -43.21 -39.12 -5.76
C GLY A 386 -42.79 -39.17 -4.28
N ARG A 387 -43.62 -38.68 -3.36
CA ARG A 387 -43.47 -38.88 -1.92
C ARG A 387 -44.65 -39.68 -1.34
N GLN A 388 -44.37 -40.56 -0.41
CA GLN A 388 -45.41 -41.20 0.39
C GLN A 388 -45.82 -40.26 1.53
N GLY A 389 -47.12 -39.98 1.65
CA GLY A 389 -47.68 -39.08 2.66
C GLY A 389 -47.95 -37.65 2.13
N GLU A 390 -48.66 -36.89 2.95
CA GLU A 390 -49.01 -35.49 2.72
C GLU A 390 -48.19 -34.60 3.65
N MET A 391 -47.87 -33.41 3.16
CA MET A 391 -47.17 -32.39 3.89
C MET A 391 -48.04 -31.13 4.01
N GLU A 392 -48.07 -30.51 5.16
CA GLU A 392 -48.77 -29.21 5.30
C GLU A 392 -47.94 -28.11 4.69
N ILE A 393 -48.56 -27.30 3.87
CA ILE A 393 -47.93 -26.18 3.13
C ILE A 393 -48.52 -24.86 3.63
N PHE A 394 -47.65 -23.90 3.77
CA PHE A 394 -47.99 -22.54 4.21
C PHE A 394 -47.58 -21.51 3.15
N THR A 395 -48.25 -20.36 3.17
CA THR A 395 -47.85 -19.16 2.39
C THR A 395 -47.44 -18.07 3.33
N LEU A 396 -46.46 -17.25 2.89
CA LEU A 396 -46.01 -16.03 3.56
C LEU A 396 -46.64 -14.77 2.94
#